data_6464260e4ad93d6fce8dd3e33c0af8d9
#
_entry.id   6464260e4ad93d6fce8dd3e33c0af8d9
#
_cell.length_a   1.000
_cell.length_b   1.000
_cell.length_c   1.000
_cell.angle_alpha   90.00
_cell.angle_beta   90.00
_cell.angle_gamma   90.00
#
_symmetry.space_group_name_H-M   'P 1'
#
loop_
_entity.id
_entity.type
_entity.pdbx_description
1 polymer ?
#
loop_
_entity_poly.entity_id
_entity_poly.type
_entity_poly.pdbx_seq_one_letter_code
_entity_poly.pdbx_strand_id
1 'polypeptide(L)'
;MNLREQNELICTCICRQTELYCEWAKRCGMSYNTMMTLYALHLEPGITQKAITQGWLLPKQTVNTVVKELQRQEYVRLEAGKDQKEKRIFFTDSGLAYAQERLGPLFELEDRALEAIGSQAAQAVVTGQLAFTAAFEREVHRGT
;
A
#
# COMPACT_ATOMS: atom_id res chain seq x y z
N MET A 1 14.20 15.19 -23.29
CA MET A 1 12.84 14.96 -22.74
C MET A 1 12.39 16.22 -22.01
N ASN A 2 11.28 16.81 -22.43
CA ASN A 2 10.72 17.97 -21.74
C ASN A 2 9.98 17.56 -20.46
N LEU A 3 9.58 18.53 -19.61
CA LEU A 3 8.91 18.25 -18.34
C LEU A 3 7.58 17.50 -18.51
N ARG A 4 6.84 17.80 -19.59
CA ARG A 4 5.56 17.13 -19.86
C ARG A 4 5.76 15.66 -20.18
N GLU A 5 6.70 15.33 -21.05
CA GLU A 5 7.05 13.96 -21.41
C GLU A 5 7.54 13.17 -20.20
N GLN A 6 8.35 13.78 -19.34
CA GLN A 6 8.81 13.15 -18.09
C GLN A 6 7.63 12.79 -17.18
N ASN A 7 6.70 13.72 -16.99
CA ASN A 7 5.54 13.47 -16.13
C ASN A 7 4.60 12.40 -16.71
N GLU A 8 4.41 12.38 -18.02
CA GLU A 8 3.60 11.34 -18.69
C GLU A 8 4.20 9.94 -18.49
N LEU A 9 5.52 9.81 -18.56
CA LEU A 9 6.18 8.54 -18.26
C LEU A 9 6.05 8.14 -16.79
N ILE A 10 6.18 9.07 -15.86
CA ILE A 10 5.97 8.80 -14.43
C ILE A 10 4.56 8.28 -14.21
N CYS A 11 3.54 8.96 -14.75
CA CYS A 11 2.14 8.53 -14.63
C CYS A 11 1.91 7.15 -15.24
N THR A 12 2.46 6.89 -16.41
CA THR A 12 2.35 5.59 -17.07
C THR A 12 2.98 4.48 -16.23
N CYS A 13 4.15 4.73 -15.64
CA CYS A 13 4.80 3.76 -14.76
C CYS A 13 3.95 3.46 -13.52
N ILE A 14 3.38 4.47 -12.88
CA ILE A 14 2.50 4.30 -11.71
C ILE A 14 1.29 3.44 -12.07
N CYS A 15 0.63 3.74 -13.17
CA CYS A 15 -0.52 2.95 -13.65
C CYS A 15 -0.12 1.49 -13.94
N ARG A 16 1.00 1.29 -14.64
CA ARG A 16 1.47 -0.07 -14.96
C ARG A 16 1.86 -0.85 -13.70
N GLN A 17 2.50 -0.22 -12.74
CA GLN A 17 2.81 -0.87 -11.45
C GLN A 17 1.54 -1.30 -10.73
N THR A 18 0.51 -0.46 -10.71
CA THR A 18 -0.79 -0.81 -10.12
C THR A 18 -1.43 -2.02 -10.81
N GLU A 19 -1.39 -2.06 -12.14
CA GLU A 19 -1.86 -3.24 -12.90
C GLU A 19 -1.10 -4.52 -12.51
N LEU A 20 0.22 -4.42 -12.34
CA LEU A 20 1.04 -5.57 -11.95
C LEU A 20 0.69 -6.09 -10.55
N TYR A 21 0.41 -5.21 -9.60
CA TYR A 21 -0.12 -5.61 -8.29
C TYR A 21 -1.47 -6.30 -8.39
N CYS A 22 -2.36 -5.81 -9.26
CA CYS A 22 -3.65 -6.47 -9.52
C CYS A 22 -3.46 -7.87 -10.13
N GLU A 23 -2.58 -8.01 -11.11
CA GLU A 23 -2.25 -9.30 -11.73
C GLU A 23 -1.71 -10.30 -10.69
N TRP A 24 -0.81 -9.84 -9.83
CA TRP A 24 -0.22 -10.67 -8.79
C TRP A 24 -1.25 -11.11 -7.74
N ALA A 25 -2.07 -10.19 -7.27
CA ALA A 25 -3.15 -10.50 -6.33
C ALA A 25 -4.06 -11.59 -6.90
N LYS A 26 -4.45 -11.46 -8.15
CA LYS A 26 -5.28 -12.45 -8.86
C LYS A 26 -4.61 -13.82 -8.91
N ARG A 27 -3.31 -13.88 -9.19
CA ARG A 27 -2.53 -15.14 -9.18
C ARG A 27 -2.54 -15.79 -7.79
N CYS A 28 -2.53 -15.00 -6.74
CA CYS A 28 -2.58 -15.47 -5.36
C CYS A 28 -4.00 -15.81 -4.86
N GLY A 29 -5.01 -15.72 -5.74
CA GLY A 29 -6.41 -15.96 -5.37
C GLY A 29 -7.00 -14.91 -4.44
N MET A 30 -6.52 -13.67 -4.52
CA MET A 30 -6.84 -12.58 -3.63
C MET A 30 -7.26 -11.35 -4.44
N SER A 31 -8.15 -10.52 -3.89
CA SER A 31 -8.43 -9.22 -4.51
C SER A 31 -7.29 -8.24 -4.25
N TYR A 32 -7.09 -7.29 -5.18
CA TYR A 32 -6.15 -6.18 -5.01
C TYR A 32 -6.41 -5.41 -3.69
N ASN A 33 -7.67 -5.14 -3.39
CA ASN A 33 -8.06 -4.40 -2.19
C ASN A 33 -7.70 -5.15 -0.90
N THR A 34 -7.88 -6.46 -0.87
CA THR A 34 -7.47 -7.31 0.27
C THR A 34 -5.95 -7.29 0.42
N MET A 35 -5.21 -7.49 -0.68
CA MET A 35 -3.75 -7.49 -0.66
C MET A 35 -3.19 -6.16 -0.18
N MET A 36 -3.71 -5.04 -0.68
CA MET A 36 -3.27 -3.71 -0.26
C MET A 36 -3.67 -3.37 1.18
N THR A 37 -4.80 -3.87 1.65
CA THR A 37 -5.18 -3.72 3.06
C THR A 37 -4.20 -4.48 3.98
N LEU A 38 -3.84 -5.71 3.63
CA LEU A 38 -2.80 -6.47 4.36
C LEU A 38 -1.45 -5.76 4.31
N TYR A 39 -1.08 -5.21 3.16
CA TYR A 39 0.16 -4.47 2.97
C TYR A 39 0.21 -3.23 3.88
N ALA A 40 -0.86 -2.45 3.90
CA ALA A 40 -0.98 -1.27 4.76
C ALA A 40 -0.85 -1.62 6.24
N LEU A 41 -1.53 -2.69 6.68
CA LEU A 41 -1.45 -3.19 8.06
C LEU A 41 -0.03 -3.67 8.41
N HIS A 42 0.66 -4.29 7.45
CA HIS A 42 2.04 -4.73 7.64
C HIS A 42 3.00 -3.54 7.83
N LEU A 43 2.85 -2.51 7.01
CA LEU A 43 3.71 -1.32 7.07
C LEU A 43 3.45 -0.46 8.30
N GLU A 44 2.21 -0.36 8.74
CA GLU A 44 1.82 0.50 9.87
C GLU A 44 0.92 -0.25 10.83
N PRO A 45 1.50 -1.03 11.78
CA PRO A 45 0.71 -1.65 12.84
C PRO A 45 -0.06 -0.60 13.65
N GLY A 46 -1.35 -0.81 13.81
CA GLY A 46 -2.23 0.15 14.47
C GLY A 46 -2.82 1.22 13.55
N ILE A 47 -2.68 1.05 12.24
CA ILE A 47 -3.33 1.93 11.25
C ILE A 47 -4.85 1.88 11.44
N THR A 48 -5.53 3.02 11.25
CA THR A 48 -6.99 3.09 11.27
C THR A 48 -7.57 2.74 9.90
N GLN A 49 -8.81 2.31 9.87
CA GLN A 49 -9.52 2.06 8.61
C GLN A 49 -9.59 3.29 7.71
N LYS A 50 -9.78 4.47 8.32
CA LYS A 50 -9.78 5.76 7.62
C LYS A 50 -8.42 6.04 6.97
N ALA A 51 -7.32 5.78 7.68
CA ALA A 51 -5.97 5.98 7.14
C ALA A 51 -5.68 5.02 5.98
N ILE A 52 -6.15 3.77 6.04
CA ILE A 52 -6.05 2.83 4.90
C ILE A 52 -6.81 3.38 3.69
N THR A 53 -8.05 3.80 3.88
CA THR A 53 -8.89 4.33 2.82
C THR A 53 -8.26 5.55 2.15
N GLN A 54 -7.77 6.50 2.94
CA GLN A 54 -7.20 7.75 2.44
C GLN A 54 -5.78 7.59 1.89
N GLY A 55 -4.92 6.89 2.62
CA GLY A 55 -3.51 6.75 2.27
C GLY A 55 -3.27 5.78 1.11
N TRP A 56 -4.12 4.77 0.95
CA TRP A 56 -3.98 3.72 -0.07
C TRP A 56 -5.01 3.84 -1.18
N LEU A 57 -5.86 4.88 -1.15
CA LEU A 57 -6.89 5.16 -2.15
C LEU A 57 -7.80 3.95 -2.41
N LEU A 58 -8.17 3.25 -1.35
CA LEU A 58 -9.07 2.11 -1.41
C LEU A 58 -10.50 2.53 -1.07
N PRO A 59 -11.52 1.90 -1.68
CA PRO A 59 -12.92 2.21 -1.37
C PRO A 59 -13.24 1.91 0.10
N LYS A 60 -13.85 2.87 0.80
CA LYS A 60 -14.19 2.77 2.22
C LYS A 60 -14.98 1.49 2.55
N GLN A 61 -15.99 1.19 1.76
CA GLN A 61 -16.87 0.05 1.99
C GLN A 61 -16.13 -1.28 1.80
N THR A 62 -15.23 -1.33 0.81
CA THR A 62 -14.41 -2.51 0.54
C THR A 62 -13.41 -2.76 1.67
N VAL A 63 -12.73 -1.72 2.15
CA VAL A 63 -11.80 -1.81 3.30
C VAL A 63 -12.55 -2.30 4.54
N ASN A 64 -13.73 -1.74 4.81
CA ASN A 64 -14.58 -2.18 5.92
C ASN A 64 -14.92 -3.67 5.83
N THR A 65 -15.28 -4.16 4.64
CA THR A 65 -15.58 -5.58 4.41
C THR A 65 -14.35 -6.46 4.64
N VAL A 66 -13.20 -6.06 4.14
CA VAL A 66 -11.94 -6.79 4.33
C VAL A 66 -11.57 -6.87 5.81
N VAL A 67 -11.61 -5.74 6.52
CA VAL A 67 -11.28 -5.69 7.96
C VAL A 67 -12.24 -6.55 8.78
N LYS A 68 -13.53 -6.53 8.49
CA LYS A 68 -14.51 -7.39 9.15
C LYS A 68 -14.25 -8.87 8.92
N GLU A 69 -13.88 -9.25 7.71
CA GLU A 69 -13.52 -10.63 7.39
C GLU A 69 -12.25 -11.07 8.11
N LEU A 70 -11.22 -10.24 8.15
CA LEU A 70 -10.00 -10.52 8.90
C LEU A 70 -10.28 -10.64 10.41
N GLN A 71 -11.19 -9.82 10.93
CA GLN A 71 -11.62 -9.89 12.32
C GLN A 71 -12.40 -11.19 12.62
N ARG A 72 -13.30 -11.57 11.71
CA ARG A 72 -14.07 -12.83 11.83
C ARG A 72 -13.13 -14.06 11.85
N GLN A 73 -12.06 -14.02 11.07
CA GLN A 73 -11.05 -15.08 11.04
C GLN A 73 -10.04 -14.98 12.18
N GLU A 74 -10.19 -14.00 13.06
CA GLU A 74 -9.29 -13.74 14.19
C GLU A 74 -7.85 -13.41 13.77
N TYR A 75 -7.68 -12.84 12.56
CA TYR A 75 -6.38 -12.38 12.07
C TYR A 75 -6.05 -10.97 12.52
N VAL A 76 -7.04 -10.17 12.88
CA VAL A 76 -6.84 -8.83 13.43
C VAL A 76 -7.69 -8.63 14.67
N ARG A 77 -7.21 -7.75 15.56
CA ARG A 77 -7.96 -7.21 16.69
C ARG A 77 -8.06 -5.70 16.55
N LEU A 78 -9.14 -5.14 17.04
CA LEU A 78 -9.38 -3.71 17.04
C LEU A 78 -9.17 -3.17 18.45
N GLU A 79 -8.43 -2.07 18.57
CA GLU A 79 -8.25 -1.35 19.84
C GLU A 79 -8.80 0.08 19.68
N ALA A 80 -9.44 0.59 20.75
CA ALA A 80 -9.87 1.97 20.78
C ALA A 80 -8.65 2.92 20.68
N GLY A 81 -8.69 3.86 19.74
CA GLY A 81 -7.71 4.94 19.65
C GLY A 81 -7.99 6.05 20.67
N LYS A 82 -7.26 7.17 20.56
CA LYS A 82 -7.48 8.36 21.40
C LYS A 82 -8.89 8.94 21.28
N ASP A 83 -9.49 8.79 20.09
CA ASP A 83 -10.89 9.07 19.83
C ASP A 83 -11.64 7.73 19.77
N GLN A 84 -12.67 7.55 20.60
CA GLN A 84 -13.45 6.32 20.67
C GLN A 84 -14.10 5.92 19.32
N LYS A 85 -14.15 6.83 18.35
CA LYS A 85 -14.70 6.59 17.01
C LYS A 85 -13.69 5.95 16.05
N GLU A 86 -12.39 6.10 16.32
CA GLU A 86 -11.32 5.52 15.50
C GLU A 86 -10.74 4.29 16.19
N LYS A 87 -10.82 3.14 15.52
CA LYS A 87 -10.23 1.90 16.02
C LYS A 87 -8.93 1.63 15.28
N ARG A 88 -7.91 1.34 16.05
CA ARG A 88 -6.60 0.91 15.56
C ARG A 88 -6.64 -0.59 15.30
N ILE A 89 -6.05 -1.00 14.19
CA ILE A 89 -6.08 -2.38 13.73
C ILE A 89 -4.71 -3.00 13.92
N PHE A 90 -4.67 -4.14 14.61
CA PHE A 90 -3.43 -4.89 14.83
C PHE A 90 -3.60 -6.33 14.40
N PHE A 91 -2.55 -6.92 13.83
CA PHE A 91 -2.53 -8.36 13.63
C PHE A 91 -2.48 -9.10 14.96
N THR A 92 -3.20 -10.20 15.03
CA THR A 92 -2.97 -11.26 16.02
C THR A 92 -1.75 -12.08 15.61
N ASP A 93 -1.26 -12.99 16.45
CA ASP A 93 -0.16 -13.88 16.07
C ASP A 93 -0.50 -14.70 14.81
N SER A 94 -1.72 -15.24 14.75
CA SER A 94 -2.19 -15.97 13.56
C SER A 94 -2.37 -15.07 12.35
N GLY A 95 -2.79 -13.82 12.56
CA GLY A 95 -2.89 -12.83 11.49
C GLY A 95 -1.55 -12.41 10.92
N LEU A 96 -0.54 -12.26 11.77
CA LEU A 96 0.81 -11.96 11.34
C LEU A 96 1.39 -13.09 10.48
N ALA A 97 1.21 -14.33 10.90
CA ALA A 97 1.62 -15.51 10.13
C ALA A 97 0.88 -15.58 8.77
N TYR A 98 -0.43 -15.33 8.78
CA TYR A 98 -1.24 -15.27 7.56
C TYR A 98 -0.74 -14.17 6.60
N ALA A 99 -0.49 -12.96 7.11
CA ALA A 99 0.01 -11.86 6.30
C ALA A 99 1.40 -12.16 5.72
N GLN A 100 2.30 -12.75 6.49
CA GLN A 100 3.63 -13.15 6.02
C GLN A 100 3.54 -14.20 4.92
N GLU A 101 2.66 -15.18 5.04
CA GLU A 101 2.42 -16.20 4.01
C GLU A 101 1.89 -15.56 2.72
N ARG A 102 0.95 -14.63 2.83
CA ARG A 102 0.32 -13.98 1.68
C ARG A 102 1.19 -12.92 1.02
N LEU A 103 1.93 -12.14 1.80
CA LEU A 103 2.74 -11.02 1.31
C LEU A 103 4.20 -11.41 1.03
N GLY A 104 4.71 -12.47 1.67
CA GLY A 104 6.11 -12.89 1.50
C GLY A 104 6.53 -13.05 0.04
N PRO A 105 5.79 -13.82 -0.80
CA PRO A 105 6.11 -13.95 -2.20
C PRO A 105 6.08 -12.63 -2.99
N LEU A 106 5.20 -11.69 -2.61
CA LEU A 106 5.17 -10.36 -3.20
C LEU A 106 6.42 -9.56 -2.85
N PHE A 107 6.83 -9.57 -1.58
CA PHE A 107 8.04 -8.87 -1.13
C PHE A 107 9.30 -9.43 -1.82
N GLU A 108 9.40 -10.73 -1.96
CA GLU A 108 10.49 -11.36 -2.71
C GLU A 108 10.53 -10.92 -4.18
N LEU A 109 9.36 -10.75 -4.79
CA LEU A 109 9.23 -10.29 -6.18
C LEU A 109 9.65 -8.83 -6.32
N GLU A 110 9.25 -7.98 -5.38
CA GLU A 110 9.65 -6.57 -5.29
C GLU A 110 11.16 -6.45 -5.10
N ASP A 111 11.73 -7.23 -4.18
CA ASP A 111 13.15 -7.24 -3.91
C ASP A 111 13.96 -7.65 -5.15
N ARG A 112 13.55 -8.73 -5.83
CA ARG A 112 14.20 -9.16 -7.08
C ARG A 112 14.12 -8.10 -8.18
N ALA A 113 13.02 -7.35 -8.25
CA ALA A 113 12.89 -6.27 -9.24
C ALA A 113 13.88 -5.13 -8.94
N LEU A 114 14.01 -4.75 -7.67
CA LEU A 114 14.98 -3.73 -7.23
C LEU A 114 16.43 -4.20 -7.42
N GLU A 115 16.72 -5.45 -7.11
CA GLU A 115 18.04 -6.05 -7.35
C GLU A 115 18.39 -6.05 -8.85
N ALA A 116 17.43 -6.37 -9.70
CA ALA A 116 17.62 -6.44 -11.15
C ALA A 116 18.02 -5.09 -11.78
N ILE A 117 17.53 -3.97 -11.25
CA ILE A 117 17.91 -2.64 -11.73
C ILE A 117 19.21 -2.14 -11.10
N GLY A 118 19.67 -2.78 -10.03
CA GLY A 118 20.88 -2.42 -9.30
C GLY A 118 20.68 -1.31 -8.27
N SER A 119 21.57 -1.27 -7.27
CA SER A 119 21.42 -0.37 -6.11
C SER A 119 21.38 1.10 -6.47
N GLN A 120 22.14 1.54 -7.47
CA GLN A 120 22.17 2.94 -7.88
C GLN A 120 20.85 3.38 -8.49
N ALA A 121 20.28 2.57 -9.40
CA ALA A 121 18.98 2.88 -10.01
C ALA A 121 17.84 2.77 -8.98
N ALA A 122 17.87 1.77 -8.10
CA ALA A 122 16.89 1.63 -7.02
C ALA A 122 16.89 2.86 -6.10
N GLN A 123 18.07 3.33 -5.69
CA GLN A 123 18.22 4.54 -4.89
C GLN A 123 17.69 5.79 -5.63
N ALA A 124 17.96 5.90 -6.94
CA ALA A 124 17.49 7.01 -7.76
C ALA A 124 15.96 7.04 -7.86
N VAL A 125 15.32 5.87 -7.99
CA VAL A 125 13.85 5.76 -7.99
C VAL A 125 13.27 6.26 -6.67
N VAL A 126 13.79 5.81 -5.54
CA VAL A 126 13.31 6.23 -4.20
C VAL A 126 13.49 7.74 -4.01
N THR A 127 14.69 8.25 -4.27
CA THR A 127 15.02 9.67 -4.10
C THR A 127 14.15 10.55 -5.02
N GLY A 128 14.00 10.14 -6.28
CA GLY A 128 13.19 10.85 -7.26
C GLY A 128 11.71 10.88 -6.89
N GLN A 129 11.16 9.76 -6.48
CA GLN A 129 9.74 9.67 -6.06
C GLN A 129 9.46 10.53 -4.83
N LEU A 130 10.32 10.47 -3.81
CA LEU A 130 10.16 11.31 -2.61
C LEU A 130 10.22 12.79 -2.96
N ALA A 131 11.20 13.22 -3.77
CA ALA A 131 11.35 14.60 -4.16
C ALA A 131 10.18 15.11 -5.01
N PHE A 132 9.74 14.33 -5.99
CA PHE A 132 8.62 14.69 -6.85
C PHE A 132 7.31 14.76 -6.06
N THR A 133 7.04 13.78 -5.20
CA THR A 133 5.83 13.77 -4.36
C THR A 133 5.78 15.02 -3.47
N ALA A 134 6.87 15.34 -2.77
CA ALA A 134 6.93 16.52 -1.91
C ALA A 134 6.78 17.85 -2.69
N ALA A 135 7.36 17.92 -3.88
CA ALA A 135 7.22 19.10 -4.74
C ALA A 135 5.79 19.24 -5.25
N PHE A 136 5.20 18.15 -5.72
CA PHE A 136 3.84 18.13 -6.24
C PHE A 136 2.81 18.49 -5.17
N GLU A 137 2.99 17.96 -3.95
CA GLU A 137 2.15 18.31 -2.80
C GLU A 137 2.16 19.83 -2.52
N ARG A 138 3.33 20.44 -2.54
CA ARG A 138 3.45 21.91 -2.38
C ARG A 138 2.68 22.66 -3.46
N GLU A 139 2.78 22.23 -4.73
CA GLU A 139 2.07 22.90 -5.83
C GLU A 139 0.55 22.70 -5.74
N VAL A 140 0.08 21.51 -5.38
CA VAL A 140 -1.35 21.25 -5.17
C VAL A 140 -1.93 22.13 -4.05
N HIS A 141 -1.18 22.37 -2.98
CA HIS A 141 -1.62 23.19 -1.85
C HIS A 141 -1.25 24.67 -1.99
N ARG A 142 -0.67 25.07 -3.12
CA ARG A 142 -0.30 26.47 -3.37
C ARG A 142 -1.56 27.32 -3.56
N GLY A 143 -1.77 28.30 -2.66
CA GLY A 143 -2.92 29.18 -2.70
C GLY A 143 -4.17 28.70 -1.96
N THR A 144 -4.07 27.61 -1.19
CA THR A 144 -5.11 27.16 -0.26
C THR A 144 -4.87 27.68 1.15
#